data_e8648ac591360f8ce8c531b4edcdebda
#
_entry.id   e8648ac591360f8ce8c531b4edcdebda
#
_cell.length_a   1.000
_cell.length_b   1.000
_cell.length_c   1.000
_cell.angle_alpha   90.00
_cell.angle_beta   90.00
_cell.angle_gamma   90.00
#
_symmetry.space_group_name_H-M   'P 1'
#
loop_
_entity.id
_entity.type
_entity.pdbx_description
1 polymer ?
#
loop_
_entity_poly.entity_id
_entity_poly.type
_entity_poly.pdbx_seq_one_letter_code
_entity_poly.pdbx_strand_id
1 'polypeptide(L)'
;MWKEKRKRVFSIRIFISMAFNLIVAATGLLLCIFVFIYIRNELRDNLYIRLNDLSYTIGRNIDGDKFEKITSTKDPLSIENYRYIQNRLQDIQQNTTKIFYIYSMRINSRGENVFVVPTDDDQGFMGWFDVPYNEIHEDALKLYENPGVIVIKSFIEDEYGTWVSGFASILNSKGKIVGVVGIDVSAEDVIKSEIRCLVIMIMITAAIVVVVLFLGRFFSGMITRPLLRLQDEIGMIQKFELEDVVPSDTIFIEIRDMENVVDRTKKALRSFKRYVPSELVHQIVLTQKEAVLSGDELTATFMFTDIEGFTSISEGVDIESLVEKMGSYFEIMTKSIHQNSGTVDKYIGDAVMAFWGAPNYLEQHAFLACKTALECLESVEKLNAELIEQNFPPLNTRLGIHTGKAIIGNMGYSERLNYTAIGDTVNMASRLEGINKFYDTNILISDDTYNMVKDEFVTRRLDRIIFKGKTGWITVHELLGVRGGTDPDLVRFADAYNRAIELFYAMEWEDAELLFSKAERIRRGDRASLRMIKYCQQYMENPPPEKWKGIVKLNSK
;
A
#
# COMPACT_ATOMS: atom_id res chain seq x y z
N MET A 1 4.24 -28.59 17.23
CA MET A 1 5.36 -27.63 17.33
C MET A 1 6.06 -27.57 15.97
N TRP A 2 5.47 -26.85 15.01
CA TRP A 2 6.03 -26.64 13.67
C TRP A 2 6.73 -25.30 13.66
N LYS A 3 8.07 -25.31 13.56
CA LYS A 3 8.84 -24.12 13.27
C LYS A 3 8.53 -23.68 11.83
N GLU A 4 7.66 -22.70 11.65
CA GLU A 4 7.57 -21.98 10.39
C GLU A 4 8.93 -21.38 10.05
N LYS A 5 9.56 -21.96 9.03
CA LYS A 5 10.68 -21.30 8.35
C LYS A 5 10.14 -19.99 7.76
N ARG A 6 10.39 -18.86 8.42
CA ARG A 6 10.16 -17.54 7.81
C ARG A 6 10.91 -17.49 6.49
N LYS A 7 10.21 -17.71 5.38
CA LYS A 7 10.74 -17.40 4.05
C LYS A 7 11.11 -15.92 4.07
N ARG A 8 12.35 -15.59 3.68
CA ARG A 8 12.76 -14.19 3.51
C ARG A 8 11.89 -13.59 2.41
N VAL A 9 10.98 -12.71 2.79
CA VAL A 9 10.12 -11.97 1.84
C VAL A 9 10.94 -10.78 1.36
N PHE A 10 11.28 -10.77 0.09
CA PHE A 10 11.96 -9.63 -0.55
C PHE A 10 10.91 -8.66 -1.08
N SER A 11 11.20 -7.36 -0.98
CA SER A 11 10.38 -6.36 -1.67
C SER A 11 10.39 -6.64 -3.18
N ILE A 12 9.21 -6.64 -3.80
CA ILE A 12 9.04 -6.80 -5.26
C ILE A 12 9.95 -5.83 -6.01
N ARG A 13 10.09 -4.62 -5.53
CA ARG A 13 10.97 -3.59 -6.09
C ARG A 13 12.42 -4.03 -6.16
N ILE A 14 12.93 -4.60 -5.06
CA ILE A 14 14.31 -5.07 -4.98
C ILE A 14 14.47 -6.29 -5.90
N PHE A 15 13.53 -7.21 -5.88
CA PHE A 15 13.60 -8.44 -6.68
C PHE A 15 13.59 -8.14 -8.19
N ILE A 16 12.67 -7.32 -8.69
CA ILE A 16 12.62 -6.95 -10.11
C ILE A 16 13.90 -6.21 -10.52
N SER A 17 14.34 -5.24 -9.73
CA SER A 17 15.57 -4.50 -10.01
C SER A 17 16.80 -5.42 -10.04
N MET A 18 16.93 -6.32 -9.05
CA MET A 18 18.04 -7.27 -9.01
C MET A 18 18.03 -8.26 -10.18
N ALA A 19 16.88 -8.85 -10.50
CA ALA A 19 16.74 -9.79 -11.59
C ALA A 19 17.08 -9.15 -12.94
N PHE A 20 16.54 -7.97 -13.21
CA PHE A 20 16.84 -7.21 -14.43
C PHE A 20 18.33 -6.86 -14.52
N ASN A 21 18.89 -6.32 -13.46
CA ASN A 21 20.31 -5.94 -13.42
C ASN A 21 21.23 -7.16 -13.59
N LEU A 22 20.90 -8.31 -12.97
CA LEU A 22 21.68 -9.54 -13.09
C LEU A 22 21.69 -10.06 -14.53
N ILE A 23 20.52 -10.10 -15.19
CA ILE A 23 20.41 -10.59 -16.58
C ILE A 23 21.22 -9.70 -17.51
N VAL A 24 21.07 -8.38 -17.42
CA VAL A 24 21.78 -7.46 -18.32
C VAL A 24 23.27 -7.43 -18.03
N ALA A 25 23.69 -7.50 -16.77
CA ALA A 25 25.12 -7.60 -16.42
C ALA A 25 25.74 -8.91 -16.93
N ALA A 26 25.03 -10.03 -16.79
CA ALA A 26 25.52 -11.32 -17.28
C ALA A 26 25.63 -11.36 -18.82
N THR A 27 24.61 -10.87 -19.52
CA THR A 27 24.64 -10.80 -21.00
C THR A 27 25.69 -9.83 -21.51
N GLY A 28 25.84 -8.67 -20.87
CA GLY A 28 26.88 -7.70 -21.20
C GLY A 28 28.29 -8.26 -20.99
N LEU A 29 28.53 -8.96 -19.88
CA LEU A 29 29.81 -9.60 -19.60
C LEU A 29 30.15 -10.69 -20.62
N LEU A 30 29.18 -11.55 -20.95
CA LEU A 30 29.36 -12.60 -21.98
C LEU A 30 29.69 -11.99 -23.35
N LEU A 31 28.99 -10.94 -23.75
CA LEU A 31 29.25 -10.25 -25.01
C LEU A 31 30.65 -9.62 -25.02
N CYS A 32 31.06 -8.99 -23.92
CA CYS A 32 32.40 -8.44 -23.77
C CYS A 32 33.48 -9.50 -23.92
N ILE A 33 33.34 -10.63 -23.23
CA ILE A 33 34.29 -11.73 -23.32
C ILE A 33 34.36 -12.23 -24.79
N PHE A 34 33.24 -12.42 -25.43
CA PHE A 34 33.19 -12.89 -26.82
C PHE A 34 33.89 -11.92 -27.77
N VAL A 35 33.55 -10.63 -27.69
CA VAL A 35 34.17 -9.59 -28.56
C VAL A 35 35.66 -9.46 -28.26
N PHE A 36 36.09 -9.54 -27.01
CA PHE A 36 37.52 -9.52 -26.66
C PHE A 36 38.27 -10.68 -27.29
N ILE A 37 37.76 -11.90 -27.15
CA ILE A 37 38.38 -13.09 -27.73
C ILE A 37 38.44 -12.94 -29.28
N TYR A 38 37.39 -12.45 -29.91
CA TYR A 38 37.33 -12.24 -31.33
C TYR A 38 38.40 -11.23 -31.80
N ILE A 39 38.45 -10.03 -31.22
CA ILE A 39 39.42 -8.99 -31.56
C ILE A 39 40.87 -9.47 -31.32
N ARG A 40 41.10 -10.12 -30.19
CA ARG A 40 42.41 -10.66 -29.83
C ARG A 40 42.89 -11.66 -30.87
N ASN A 41 42.04 -12.59 -31.29
CA ASN A 41 42.39 -13.58 -32.30
C ASN A 41 42.64 -12.91 -33.65
N GLU A 42 41.82 -11.98 -34.06
CA GLU A 42 41.99 -11.23 -35.30
C GLU A 42 43.33 -10.44 -35.35
N LEU A 43 43.68 -9.77 -34.27
CA LEU A 43 44.96 -9.05 -34.16
C LEU A 43 46.15 -9.99 -34.26
N ARG A 44 46.11 -11.17 -33.64
CA ARG A 44 47.17 -12.17 -33.70
C ARG A 44 47.26 -12.84 -35.04
N ASP A 45 46.16 -13.23 -35.63
CA ASP A 45 46.13 -13.87 -36.95
C ASP A 45 46.66 -12.91 -38.02
N ASN A 46 46.29 -11.64 -37.97
CA ASN A 46 46.83 -10.62 -38.87
C ASN A 46 48.36 -10.44 -38.71
N LEU A 47 48.90 -10.52 -37.47
CA LEU A 47 50.34 -10.51 -37.22
C LEU A 47 51.00 -11.74 -37.84
N TYR A 48 50.47 -12.94 -37.63
CA TYR A 48 51.01 -14.20 -38.15
C TYR A 48 50.99 -14.29 -39.67
N ILE A 49 49.89 -13.85 -40.31
CA ILE A 49 49.79 -13.80 -41.78
C ILE A 49 50.87 -12.86 -42.33
N ARG A 50 50.98 -11.67 -41.74
CA ARG A 50 51.94 -10.67 -42.19
C ARG A 50 53.39 -11.17 -42.01
N LEU A 51 53.68 -11.84 -40.89
CA LEU A 51 54.99 -12.40 -40.66
C LEU A 51 55.31 -13.58 -41.60
N ASN A 52 54.31 -14.39 -41.93
CA ASN A 52 54.43 -15.45 -42.92
C ASN A 52 54.82 -14.88 -44.32
N ASP A 53 54.12 -13.85 -44.78
CA ASP A 53 54.38 -13.22 -46.07
C ASP A 53 55.77 -12.53 -46.11
N LEU A 54 56.16 -11.87 -44.99
CA LEU A 54 57.48 -11.25 -44.85
C LEU A 54 58.58 -12.32 -44.90
N SER A 55 58.42 -13.40 -44.14
CA SER A 55 59.42 -14.48 -44.07
C SER A 55 59.59 -15.14 -45.44
N TYR A 56 58.46 -15.41 -46.15
CA TYR A 56 58.53 -15.93 -47.50
C TYR A 56 59.28 -14.98 -48.44
N THR A 57 58.95 -13.70 -48.42
CA THR A 57 59.55 -12.69 -49.29
C THR A 57 61.05 -12.53 -48.99
N ILE A 58 61.45 -12.46 -47.75
CA ILE A 58 62.87 -12.31 -47.35
C ILE A 58 63.68 -13.55 -47.72
N GLY A 59 63.16 -14.76 -47.40
CA GLY A 59 63.82 -16.02 -47.74
C GLY A 59 64.12 -16.17 -49.24
N ARG A 60 63.19 -15.70 -50.08
CA ARG A 60 63.35 -15.69 -51.55
C ARG A 60 64.26 -14.60 -52.08
N ASN A 61 64.47 -13.52 -51.33
CA ASN A 61 65.34 -12.41 -51.76
C ASN A 61 66.80 -12.61 -51.35
N ILE A 62 67.15 -13.62 -50.55
CA ILE A 62 68.54 -13.99 -50.21
C ILE A 62 69.12 -14.83 -51.37
N ASP A 63 70.27 -14.40 -51.92
CA ASP A 63 71.02 -15.14 -52.92
C ASP A 63 71.66 -16.41 -52.28
N GLY A 64 70.99 -17.55 -52.49
CA GLY A 64 71.36 -18.80 -51.88
C GLY A 64 72.69 -19.35 -52.43
N ASP A 65 73.08 -19.02 -53.70
CA ASP A 65 74.36 -19.43 -54.27
C ASP A 65 75.54 -18.69 -53.61
N LYS A 66 75.33 -17.43 -53.22
CA LYS A 66 76.30 -16.66 -52.44
C LYS A 66 76.31 -17.13 -50.99
N PHE A 67 75.12 -17.41 -50.41
CA PHE A 67 75.00 -17.89 -49.05
C PHE A 67 75.72 -19.22 -48.83
N GLU A 68 75.59 -20.17 -49.76
CA GLU A 68 76.28 -21.47 -49.68
C GLU A 68 77.82 -21.33 -49.67
N LYS A 69 78.41 -20.25 -50.25
CA LYS A 69 79.82 -19.96 -50.29
C LYS A 69 80.41 -19.27 -49.05
N ILE A 70 79.55 -18.91 -48.09
CA ILE A 70 80.07 -18.38 -46.82
C ILE A 70 80.52 -19.52 -45.92
N THR A 71 81.82 -19.89 -45.97
CA THR A 71 82.34 -21.08 -45.30
C THR A 71 83.41 -20.77 -44.29
N SER A 72 83.99 -19.57 -44.27
CA SER A 72 85.09 -19.21 -43.37
C SER A 72 85.16 -17.70 -43.14
N THR A 73 85.63 -17.30 -41.98
CA THR A 73 85.91 -15.89 -41.63
C THR A 73 87.22 -15.37 -42.22
N LYS A 74 88.00 -16.24 -42.85
CA LYS A 74 89.34 -15.92 -43.39
C LYS A 74 89.39 -15.94 -44.93
N ASP A 75 88.42 -16.53 -45.59
CA ASP A 75 88.31 -16.57 -47.05
C ASP A 75 87.74 -15.28 -47.62
N PRO A 76 88.46 -14.60 -48.54
CA PRO A 76 88.03 -13.35 -49.14
C PRO A 76 86.68 -13.43 -49.84
N LEU A 77 86.38 -14.53 -50.54
CA LEU A 77 85.06 -14.70 -51.21
C LEU A 77 83.92 -14.92 -50.23
N SER A 78 84.21 -15.60 -49.16
CA SER A 78 83.33 -15.83 -48.04
C SER A 78 82.98 -14.50 -47.36
N ILE A 79 83.93 -13.63 -47.10
CA ILE A 79 83.80 -12.30 -46.55
C ILE A 79 82.97 -11.38 -47.48
N GLU A 80 83.26 -11.42 -48.77
CA GLU A 80 82.51 -10.62 -49.74
C GLU A 80 81.00 -11.02 -49.81
N ASN A 81 80.72 -12.32 -49.85
CA ASN A 81 79.35 -12.84 -49.86
C ASN A 81 78.63 -12.56 -48.55
N TYR A 82 79.34 -12.66 -47.38
CA TYR A 82 78.79 -12.31 -46.10
C TYR A 82 78.30 -10.83 -46.09
N ARG A 83 79.17 -9.88 -46.49
CA ARG A 83 78.87 -8.48 -46.55
C ARG A 83 77.68 -8.17 -47.52
N TYR A 84 77.70 -8.86 -48.62
CA TYR A 84 76.58 -8.68 -49.62
C TYR A 84 75.26 -9.08 -49.00
N ILE A 85 75.13 -10.19 -48.32
CA ILE A 85 73.92 -10.65 -47.69
C ILE A 85 73.56 -9.78 -46.51
N GLN A 86 74.53 -9.44 -45.66
CA GLN A 86 74.29 -8.59 -44.49
C GLN A 86 73.72 -7.22 -44.91
N ASN A 87 74.35 -6.54 -45.87
CA ASN A 87 73.83 -5.26 -46.33
C ASN A 87 72.41 -5.40 -46.90
N ARG A 88 72.13 -6.51 -47.56
CA ARG A 88 70.79 -6.77 -48.12
C ARG A 88 69.77 -6.98 -46.99
N LEU A 89 70.09 -7.70 -45.97
CA LEU A 89 69.24 -7.94 -44.82
C LEU A 89 69.03 -6.64 -44.00
N GLN A 90 70.10 -5.84 -43.86
CA GLN A 90 70.01 -4.52 -43.20
C GLN A 90 69.12 -3.55 -43.98
N ASP A 91 69.21 -3.49 -45.29
CA ASP A 91 68.35 -2.68 -46.15
C ASP A 91 66.87 -3.09 -45.96
N ILE A 92 66.59 -4.39 -45.94
CA ILE A 92 65.24 -4.89 -45.71
C ILE A 92 64.76 -4.50 -44.29
N GLN A 93 65.57 -4.65 -43.27
CA GLN A 93 65.24 -4.30 -41.89
C GLN A 93 64.93 -2.81 -41.74
N GLN A 94 65.78 -1.93 -42.32
CA GLN A 94 65.59 -0.48 -42.22
C GLN A 94 64.36 0.03 -42.97
N ASN A 95 64.03 -0.60 -44.08
CA ASN A 95 62.90 -0.20 -44.95
C ASN A 95 61.60 -0.92 -44.62
N THR A 96 61.61 -1.88 -43.68
CA THR A 96 60.44 -2.61 -43.26
C THR A 96 60.10 -2.26 -41.79
N THR A 97 58.95 -1.61 -41.56
CA THR A 97 58.54 -1.26 -40.22
C THR A 97 58.29 -2.49 -39.35
N LYS A 98 58.80 -2.47 -38.11
CA LYS A 98 58.54 -3.45 -37.05
C LYS A 98 59.32 -4.75 -37.10
N ILE A 99 60.21 -4.95 -38.07
CA ILE A 99 61.19 -6.04 -38.00
C ILE A 99 62.29 -5.60 -37.05
N PHE A 100 62.51 -6.39 -36.01
CA PHE A 100 63.54 -6.08 -35.02
C PHE A 100 64.86 -6.78 -35.39
N TYR A 101 64.80 -8.08 -35.72
CA TYR A 101 65.96 -8.89 -36.08
C TYR A 101 65.69 -9.70 -37.33
N ILE A 102 66.73 -9.80 -38.18
CA ILE A 102 66.78 -10.77 -39.28
C ILE A 102 68.12 -11.45 -39.17
N TYR A 103 68.11 -12.75 -39.15
CA TYR A 103 69.31 -13.57 -39.08
C TYR A 103 69.19 -14.80 -39.96
N SER A 104 70.32 -15.32 -40.44
CA SER A 104 70.33 -16.53 -41.23
C SER A 104 71.11 -17.62 -40.53
N MET A 105 70.75 -18.87 -40.77
CA MET A 105 71.22 -20.03 -40.11
C MET A 105 71.44 -21.14 -41.09
N ARG A 106 72.33 -22.10 -40.76
CA ARG A 106 72.51 -23.37 -41.46
C ARG A 106 72.89 -24.48 -40.51
N ILE A 107 72.83 -25.74 -40.95
CA ILE A 107 73.39 -26.86 -40.26
C ILE A 107 74.85 -26.97 -40.67
N ASN A 108 75.79 -26.95 -39.70
CA ASN A 108 77.17 -27.05 -39.97
C ASN A 108 77.60 -28.53 -40.14
N SER A 109 78.90 -28.79 -40.40
CA SER A 109 79.46 -30.14 -40.59
C SER A 109 79.36 -31.02 -39.34
N ARG A 110 79.07 -30.46 -38.18
CA ARG A 110 78.90 -31.19 -36.88
C ARG A 110 77.45 -31.55 -36.63
N GLY A 111 76.51 -31.11 -37.54
CA GLY A 111 75.06 -31.31 -37.37
C GLY A 111 74.40 -30.28 -36.48
N GLU A 112 75.08 -29.20 -36.10
CA GLU A 112 74.57 -28.15 -35.22
C GLU A 112 73.96 -27.04 -36.09
N ASN A 113 72.85 -26.48 -35.63
CA ASN A 113 72.25 -25.27 -36.24
C ASN A 113 73.06 -24.04 -35.79
N VAL A 114 73.68 -23.31 -36.72
CA VAL A 114 74.53 -22.18 -36.41
C VAL A 114 74.12 -20.91 -37.16
N PHE A 115 74.39 -19.76 -36.56
CA PHE A 115 74.25 -18.47 -37.20
C PHE A 115 75.25 -18.32 -38.36
N VAL A 116 74.79 -17.67 -39.47
CA VAL A 116 75.64 -17.37 -40.61
C VAL A 116 75.76 -15.86 -40.78
N VAL A 117 74.66 -15.17 -41.05
CA VAL A 117 74.62 -13.72 -41.24
C VAL A 117 73.43 -13.09 -40.48
N PRO A 118 73.70 -12.39 -39.41
CA PRO A 118 72.70 -11.54 -38.75
C PRO A 118 72.69 -10.13 -39.34
N THR A 119 71.60 -9.37 -39.14
CA THR A 119 71.53 -7.93 -39.46
C THR A 119 72.36 -7.06 -38.53
N ASP A 120 72.51 -7.49 -37.28
CA ASP A 120 73.34 -6.80 -36.29
C ASP A 120 74.53 -7.71 -35.89
N ASP A 121 75.73 -7.13 -35.86
CA ASP A 121 76.95 -7.82 -35.57
C ASP A 121 77.59 -7.19 -34.29
N ASP A 122 76.82 -7.19 -33.20
CA ASP A 122 77.15 -6.60 -31.90
C ASP A 122 78.43 -7.26 -31.26
N GLN A 123 78.72 -8.47 -31.67
CA GLN A 123 79.94 -9.17 -31.26
C GLN A 123 81.16 -8.92 -32.17
N GLY A 124 81.05 -7.94 -33.10
CA GLY A 124 82.06 -7.57 -34.07
C GLY A 124 81.88 -8.30 -35.42
N PHE A 125 82.57 -7.86 -36.44
CA PHE A 125 82.43 -8.37 -37.81
C PHE A 125 82.55 -9.87 -37.89
N MET A 126 81.51 -10.56 -38.37
CA MET A 126 81.36 -12.03 -38.40
C MET A 126 81.48 -12.72 -36.99
N GLY A 127 81.22 -11.96 -35.89
CA GLY A 127 81.33 -12.53 -34.52
C GLY A 127 80.28 -13.62 -34.25
N TRP A 128 79.18 -13.61 -34.93
CA TRP A 128 78.12 -14.64 -34.84
C TRP A 128 78.31 -15.81 -35.83
N PHE A 129 79.29 -15.75 -36.74
CA PHE A 129 79.46 -16.80 -37.73
C PHE A 129 79.86 -18.11 -37.04
N ASP A 130 79.16 -19.22 -37.40
CA ASP A 130 79.34 -20.59 -36.87
C ASP A 130 79.09 -20.71 -35.35
N VAL A 131 78.44 -19.73 -34.71
CA VAL A 131 77.95 -19.77 -33.33
C VAL A 131 76.70 -20.64 -33.27
N PRO A 132 76.64 -21.68 -32.39
CA PRO A 132 75.50 -22.55 -32.26
C PRO A 132 74.28 -21.78 -31.79
N TYR A 133 73.08 -21.95 -32.42
CA TYR A 133 71.79 -21.47 -31.97
C TYR A 133 70.95 -22.63 -31.46
N ASN A 134 70.99 -22.79 -30.09
CA ASN A 134 70.36 -23.92 -29.42
C ASN A 134 68.89 -23.69 -29.07
N GLU A 135 68.38 -22.47 -29.24
CA GLU A 135 66.99 -22.07 -28.88
C GLU A 135 66.02 -22.07 -30.07
N ILE A 136 66.46 -22.61 -31.21
CA ILE A 136 65.57 -22.69 -32.40
C ILE A 136 64.39 -23.60 -32.08
N HIS A 137 63.19 -23.14 -32.42
CA HIS A 137 61.96 -23.91 -32.26
C HIS A 137 62.02 -25.17 -33.17
N GLU A 138 61.60 -26.34 -32.63
CA GLU A 138 61.66 -27.63 -33.31
C GLU A 138 60.98 -27.60 -34.70
N ASP A 139 59.85 -26.86 -34.85
CA ASP A 139 59.16 -26.73 -36.12
C ASP A 139 60.02 -26.02 -37.18
N ALA A 140 60.86 -25.06 -36.79
CA ALA A 140 61.73 -24.36 -37.74
C ALA A 140 62.84 -25.29 -38.33
N LEU A 141 63.25 -26.33 -37.61
CA LEU A 141 64.16 -27.32 -38.10
C LEU A 141 63.61 -28.13 -39.30
N LYS A 142 62.29 -28.28 -39.41
CA LYS A 142 61.63 -28.95 -40.54
C LYS A 142 61.90 -28.24 -41.88
N LEU A 143 62.27 -26.95 -41.83
CA LEU A 143 62.59 -26.15 -43.02
C LEU A 143 63.92 -26.55 -43.71
N TYR A 144 64.78 -27.35 -43.07
CA TYR A 144 65.97 -27.94 -43.67
C TYR A 144 65.68 -29.20 -44.50
N GLU A 145 64.50 -29.83 -44.23
CA GLU A 145 64.03 -31.00 -44.96
C GLU A 145 63.05 -30.64 -46.07
N ASN A 146 62.11 -29.74 -45.74
CA ASN A 146 61.03 -29.32 -46.63
C ASN A 146 61.07 -27.79 -46.82
N PRO A 147 61.23 -27.28 -48.06
CA PRO A 147 61.25 -25.83 -48.30
C PRO A 147 59.88 -25.19 -48.03
N GLY A 148 59.90 -24.10 -47.27
CA GLY A 148 58.65 -23.42 -46.90
C GLY A 148 58.85 -22.24 -45.95
N VAL A 149 57.78 -21.88 -45.30
CA VAL A 149 57.73 -20.85 -44.27
C VAL A 149 57.02 -21.42 -43.04
N ILE A 150 57.51 -21.12 -41.87
CA ILE A 150 56.90 -21.48 -40.60
C ILE A 150 56.88 -20.24 -39.68
N VAL A 151 55.70 -19.92 -39.10
CA VAL A 151 55.57 -18.87 -38.11
C VAL A 151 55.25 -19.53 -36.77
N ILE A 152 56.07 -19.22 -35.78
CA ILE A 152 55.88 -19.71 -34.42
C ILE A 152 54.80 -18.86 -33.74
N LYS A 153 53.62 -19.44 -33.48
CA LYS A 153 52.45 -18.76 -32.97
C LYS A 153 52.50 -18.52 -31.42
N SER A 154 53.66 -18.65 -30.82
CA SER A 154 53.90 -18.29 -29.41
C SER A 154 54.69 -16.99 -29.34
N PHE A 155 54.36 -16.18 -28.34
CA PHE A 155 55.19 -15.02 -28.01
C PHE A 155 56.40 -15.50 -27.20
N ILE A 156 57.57 -15.08 -27.65
CA ILE A 156 58.82 -15.32 -26.95
C ILE A 156 59.19 -14.03 -26.24
N GLU A 157 59.47 -14.11 -24.94
CA GLU A 157 59.85 -12.96 -24.12
C GLU A 157 61.30 -13.16 -23.65
N ASP A 158 62.13 -12.16 -23.89
CA ASP A 158 63.53 -12.11 -23.47
C ASP A 158 63.85 -10.72 -22.89
N GLU A 159 65.12 -10.46 -22.59
CA GLU A 159 65.59 -9.19 -22.04
C GLU A 159 65.45 -8.01 -23.01
N TYR A 160 65.19 -8.24 -24.29
CA TYR A 160 65.01 -7.20 -25.32
C TYR A 160 63.54 -6.95 -25.67
N GLY A 161 62.63 -7.80 -25.25
CA GLY A 161 61.20 -7.56 -25.49
C GLY A 161 60.40 -8.84 -25.73
N THR A 162 59.21 -8.64 -26.36
CA THR A 162 58.34 -9.76 -26.72
C THR A 162 58.23 -9.87 -28.25
N TRP A 163 58.54 -11.02 -28.74
CA TRP A 163 58.69 -11.30 -30.17
C TRP A 163 57.78 -12.40 -30.67
N VAL A 164 57.54 -12.35 -31.99
CA VAL A 164 57.01 -13.47 -32.79
C VAL A 164 57.98 -13.75 -33.89
N SER A 165 58.41 -15.00 -34.03
CA SER A 165 59.45 -15.42 -34.97
C SER A 165 58.83 -16.13 -36.18
N GLY A 166 59.28 -15.75 -37.35
CA GLY A 166 58.98 -16.40 -38.62
C GLY A 166 60.26 -16.91 -39.27
N PHE A 167 60.21 -18.09 -39.85
CA PHE A 167 61.34 -18.75 -40.47
C PHE A 167 61.03 -19.11 -41.92
N ALA A 168 62.02 -18.97 -42.80
CA ALA A 168 61.86 -19.37 -44.21
C ALA A 168 63.14 -20.05 -44.73
N SER A 169 62.96 -21.01 -45.62
CA SER A 169 64.07 -21.70 -46.26
C SER A 169 64.81 -20.81 -47.31
N ILE A 170 66.15 -20.79 -47.29
CA ILE A 170 66.99 -20.16 -48.27
C ILE A 170 67.35 -21.22 -49.34
N LEU A 171 67.03 -20.94 -50.61
CA LEU A 171 67.27 -21.88 -51.71
C LEU A 171 68.34 -21.34 -52.64
N ASN A 172 69.23 -22.21 -53.10
CA ASN A 172 70.17 -21.87 -54.18
C ASN A 172 69.47 -21.95 -55.59
N SER A 173 70.18 -21.60 -56.63
CA SER A 173 69.71 -21.65 -58.01
C SER A 173 69.26 -23.03 -58.51
N LYS A 174 69.69 -24.10 -57.84
CA LYS A 174 69.33 -25.51 -58.14
C LYS A 174 68.10 -25.96 -57.29
N GLY A 175 67.49 -25.07 -56.48
CA GLY A 175 66.38 -25.41 -55.64
C GLY A 175 66.74 -26.19 -54.37
N LYS A 176 68.06 -26.34 -54.05
CA LYS A 176 68.50 -26.98 -52.82
C LYS A 176 68.47 -26.02 -51.62
N ILE A 177 67.96 -26.47 -50.50
CA ILE A 177 67.97 -25.70 -49.24
C ILE A 177 69.44 -25.57 -48.77
N VAL A 178 69.88 -24.32 -48.61
CA VAL A 178 71.24 -23.98 -48.15
C VAL A 178 71.31 -23.34 -46.79
N GLY A 179 70.11 -22.94 -46.28
CA GLY A 179 69.94 -22.36 -44.95
C GLY A 179 68.54 -22.01 -44.65
N VAL A 180 68.34 -21.38 -43.51
CA VAL A 180 67.05 -20.83 -43.05
C VAL A 180 67.27 -19.38 -42.60
N VAL A 181 66.39 -18.47 -42.94
CA VAL A 181 66.35 -17.12 -42.40
C VAL A 181 65.30 -17.05 -41.28
N GLY A 182 65.67 -16.49 -40.16
CA GLY A 182 64.78 -16.15 -39.04
C GLY A 182 64.50 -14.64 -39.01
N ILE A 183 63.27 -14.28 -38.73
CA ILE A 183 62.81 -12.91 -38.66
C ILE A 183 61.99 -12.74 -37.38
N ASP A 184 62.43 -11.83 -36.53
CA ASP A 184 61.75 -11.52 -35.26
C ASP A 184 61.02 -10.17 -35.41
N VAL A 185 59.73 -10.20 -35.17
CA VAL A 185 58.87 -9.02 -35.22
C VAL A 185 58.34 -8.72 -33.81
N SER A 186 58.43 -7.48 -33.41
CA SER A 186 57.92 -7.05 -32.12
C SER A 186 56.43 -7.27 -31.96
N ALA A 187 56.03 -7.99 -30.95
CA ALA A 187 54.65 -8.21 -30.56
C ALA A 187 54.09 -7.10 -29.62
N GLU A 188 54.94 -6.16 -29.20
CA GLU A 188 54.51 -5.14 -28.21
C GLU A 188 53.29 -4.32 -28.68
N ASP A 189 53.22 -3.91 -29.95
CA ASP A 189 52.09 -3.12 -30.46
C ASP A 189 50.81 -3.92 -30.48
N VAL A 190 50.88 -5.21 -30.69
CA VAL A 190 49.70 -6.10 -30.62
C VAL A 190 49.27 -6.24 -29.20
N ILE A 191 50.22 -6.51 -28.26
CA ILE A 191 49.93 -6.59 -26.85
C ILE A 191 49.37 -5.27 -26.28
N LYS A 192 49.97 -4.13 -26.64
CA LYS A 192 49.45 -2.79 -26.27
C LYS A 192 48.03 -2.55 -26.80
N SER A 193 47.74 -3.05 -28.00
CA SER A 193 46.40 -2.95 -28.61
C SER A 193 45.40 -3.88 -27.93
N GLU A 194 45.81 -5.12 -27.56
CA GLU A 194 44.99 -6.03 -26.75
C GLU A 194 44.62 -5.42 -25.41
N ILE A 195 45.61 -4.85 -24.68
CA ILE A 195 45.38 -4.18 -23.39
C ILE A 195 44.45 -2.96 -23.56
N ARG A 196 44.67 -2.13 -24.60
CA ARG A 196 43.84 -0.97 -24.87
C ARG A 196 42.37 -1.39 -25.14
N CYS A 197 42.16 -2.41 -25.98
CA CYS A 197 40.84 -2.98 -26.22
C CYS A 197 40.19 -3.47 -24.92
N LEU A 198 40.92 -4.18 -24.08
CA LEU A 198 40.45 -4.67 -22.79
C LEU A 198 39.99 -3.52 -21.89
N VAL A 199 40.80 -2.45 -21.77
CA VAL A 199 40.46 -1.28 -20.94
C VAL A 199 39.22 -0.58 -21.46
N ILE A 200 39.13 -0.36 -22.78
CA ILE A 200 37.94 0.25 -23.41
C ILE A 200 36.69 -0.58 -23.13
N MET A 201 36.77 -1.89 -23.26
CA MET A 201 35.64 -2.80 -23.01
C MET A 201 35.23 -2.81 -21.55
N ILE A 202 36.17 -2.77 -20.62
CA ILE A 202 35.85 -2.63 -19.19
C ILE A 202 35.12 -1.32 -18.91
N MET A 203 35.58 -0.19 -19.50
CA MET A 203 34.91 1.10 -19.34
C MET A 203 33.48 1.11 -19.92
N ILE A 204 33.30 0.56 -21.13
CA ILE A 204 31.98 0.44 -21.74
C ILE A 204 31.06 -0.42 -20.88
N THR A 205 31.55 -1.57 -20.40
CA THR A 205 30.77 -2.46 -19.52
C THR A 205 30.36 -1.75 -18.23
N ALA A 206 31.29 -1.05 -17.60
CA ALA A 206 31.01 -0.26 -16.40
C ALA A 206 29.94 0.81 -16.65
N ALA A 207 30.03 1.54 -17.77
CA ALA A 207 29.04 2.53 -18.16
C ALA A 207 27.64 1.90 -18.39
N ILE A 208 27.58 0.76 -19.08
CA ILE A 208 26.32 0.01 -19.28
C ILE A 208 25.74 -0.41 -17.93
N VAL A 209 26.53 -0.94 -17.03
CA VAL A 209 26.07 -1.35 -15.68
C VAL A 209 25.46 -0.16 -14.93
N VAL A 210 26.09 1.00 -14.95
CA VAL A 210 25.56 2.22 -14.31
C VAL A 210 24.19 2.62 -14.90
N VAL A 211 24.08 2.65 -16.23
CA VAL A 211 22.82 2.97 -16.92
C VAL A 211 21.73 1.96 -16.56
N VAL A 212 22.06 0.68 -16.55
CA VAL A 212 21.12 -0.41 -16.22
C VAL A 212 20.64 -0.33 -14.77
N LEU A 213 21.54 -0.01 -13.84
CA LEU A 213 21.17 0.23 -12.43
C LEU A 213 20.17 1.40 -12.30
N PHE A 214 20.39 2.47 -13.03
CA PHE A 214 19.48 3.61 -13.04
C PHE A 214 18.11 3.25 -13.64
N LEU A 215 18.10 2.61 -14.81
CA LEU A 215 16.86 2.17 -15.49
C LEU A 215 16.10 1.15 -14.64
N GLY A 216 16.79 0.19 -14.01
CA GLY A 216 16.17 -0.80 -13.13
C GLY A 216 15.46 -0.16 -11.93
N ARG A 217 16.05 0.89 -11.32
CA ARG A 217 15.39 1.65 -10.26
C ARG A 217 14.19 2.44 -10.78
N PHE A 218 14.31 3.02 -11.96
CA PHE A 218 13.24 3.82 -12.58
C PHE A 218 12.02 2.94 -12.90
N PHE A 219 12.18 1.86 -13.67
CA PHE A 219 11.09 0.96 -14.03
C PHE A 219 10.49 0.25 -12.81
N SER A 220 11.34 -0.20 -11.88
CA SER A 220 10.84 -0.81 -10.64
C SER A 220 9.99 0.17 -9.82
N GLY A 221 10.34 1.46 -9.81
CA GLY A 221 9.55 2.51 -9.18
C GLY A 221 8.20 2.75 -9.83
N MET A 222 8.15 2.71 -11.16
CA MET A 222 6.90 2.89 -11.93
C MET A 222 5.86 1.80 -11.66
N ILE A 223 6.29 0.57 -11.41
CA ILE A 223 5.38 -0.55 -11.10
C ILE A 223 5.06 -0.59 -9.60
N THR A 224 6.08 -0.46 -8.76
CA THR A 224 5.92 -0.73 -7.32
C THR A 224 5.17 0.38 -6.59
N ARG A 225 5.37 1.65 -6.97
CA ARG A 225 4.70 2.78 -6.29
C ARG A 225 3.17 2.71 -6.36
N PRO A 226 2.55 2.51 -7.55
CA PRO A 226 1.11 2.35 -7.64
C PRO A 226 0.60 1.12 -6.85
N LEU A 227 1.31 -0.01 -6.90
CA LEU A 227 0.92 -1.20 -6.15
C LEU A 227 0.95 -0.99 -4.62
N LEU A 228 1.93 -0.25 -4.10
CA LEU A 228 1.97 0.10 -2.68
C LEU A 228 0.81 1.04 -2.30
N ARG A 229 0.47 2.00 -3.16
CA ARG A 229 -0.71 2.84 -2.94
C ARG A 229 -2.00 2.02 -2.89
N LEU A 230 -2.18 1.09 -3.83
CA LEU A 230 -3.32 0.15 -3.79
C LEU A 230 -3.36 -0.67 -2.51
N GLN A 231 -2.21 -1.13 -2.03
CA GLN A 231 -2.11 -1.84 -0.76
C GLN A 231 -2.56 -0.96 0.42
N ASP A 232 -2.12 0.29 0.45
CA ASP A 232 -2.50 1.25 1.49
C ASP A 232 -4.02 1.55 1.41
N GLU A 233 -4.58 1.72 0.21
CA GLU A 233 -6.01 1.90 0.01
C GLU A 233 -6.85 0.71 0.46
N ILE A 234 -6.41 -0.51 0.18
CA ILE A 234 -7.06 -1.73 0.69
C ILE A 234 -6.97 -1.78 2.21
N GLY A 235 -5.84 -1.34 2.78
CA GLY A 235 -5.68 -1.19 4.23
C GLY A 235 -6.64 -0.18 4.84
N MET A 236 -6.93 0.92 4.17
CA MET A 236 -7.96 1.89 4.57
C MET A 236 -9.36 1.27 4.50
N ILE A 237 -9.66 0.51 3.44
CA ILE A 237 -10.94 -0.22 3.33
C ILE A 237 -11.13 -1.19 4.49
N GLN A 238 -10.09 -1.91 4.90
CA GLN A 238 -10.13 -2.81 6.07
C GLN A 238 -10.49 -2.07 7.36
N LYS A 239 -10.14 -0.80 7.48
CA LYS A 239 -10.51 0.07 8.60
C LYS A 239 -11.83 0.79 8.41
N PHE A 240 -12.52 0.53 7.29
CA PHE A 240 -13.74 1.22 6.87
C PHE A 240 -13.56 2.73 6.64
N GLU A 241 -12.31 3.15 6.37
CA GLU A 241 -11.96 4.49 5.92
C GLU A 241 -12.17 4.53 4.40
N LEU A 242 -13.30 5.05 3.97
CA LEU A 242 -13.78 4.95 2.57
C LEU A 242 -13.65 6.27 1.80
N GLU A 243 -12.74 7.16 2.18
CA GLU A 243 -12.52 8.44 1.52
C GLU A 243 -11.99 8.27 0.09
N ASP A 244 -12.27 9.26 -0.76
CA ASP A 244 -11.78 9.26 -2.13
C ASP A 244 -10.27 9.51 -2.15
N VAL A 245 -9.54 8.65 -2.84
CA VAL A 245 -8.10 8.80 -3.08
C VAL A 245 -7.90 9.19 -4.53
N VAL A 246 -6.99 10.12 -4.77
CA VAL A 246 -6.65 10.55 -6.14
C VAL A 246 -6.03 9.36 -6.89
N PRO A 247 -6.58 8.98 -8.06
CA PRO A 247 -6.05 7.89 -8.87
C PRO A 247 -4.57 8.09 -9.19
N SER A 248 -3.81 7.01 -9.29
CA SER A 248 -2.41 7.11 -9.68
C SER A 248 -2.27 7.37 -11.19
N ASP A 249 -1.26 8.14 -11.56
CA ASP A 249 -0.95 8.42 -12.97
C ASP A 249 -0.10 7.25 -13.53
N THR A 250 -0.69 6.05 -13.54
CA THR A 250 -0.02 4.84 -14.02
C THR A 250 -0.23 4.64 -15.52
N ILE A 251 0.84 4.20 -16.21
CA ILE A 251 0.81 3.82 -17.61
C ILE A 251 0.36 2.35 -17.81
N PHE A 252 0.30 1.55 -16.75
CA PHE A 252 -0.07 0.14 -16.79
C PHE A 252 -1.57 -0.03 -16.67
N ILE A 253 -2.20 -0.62 -17.68
CA ILE A 253 -3.64 -0.81 -17.76
C ILE A 253 -4.13 -1.74 -16.63
N GLU A 254 -3.38 -2.77 -16.31
CA GLU A 254 -3.72 -3.74 -15.25
C GLU A 254 -3.80 -3.08 -13.87
N ILE A 255 -2.91 -2.15 -13.59
CA ILE A 255 -2.91 -1.40 -12.33
C ILE A 255 -4.10 -0.43 -12.31
N ARG A 256 -4.36 0.25 -13.42
CA ARG A 256 -5.53 1.14 -13.55
C ARG A 256 -6.84 0.39 -13.37
N ASP A 257 -6.94 -0.82 -13.92
CA ASP A 257 -8.12 -1.66 -13.75
C ASP A 257 -8.30 -2.11 -12.29
N MET A 258 -7.21 -2.42 -11.57
CA MET A 258 -7.24 -2.69 -10.14
C MET A 258 -7.71 -1.46 -9.34
N GLU A 259 -7.21 -0.26 -9.63
CA GLU A 259 -7.67 0.99 -9.01
C GLU A 259 -9.17 1.21 -9.22
N ASN A 260 -9.65 0.99 -10.44
CA ASN A 260 -11.08 1.10 -10.76
C ASN A 260 -11.94 0.10 -9.98
N VAL A 261 -11.46 -1.14 -9.80
CA VAL A 261 -12.17 -2.15 -9.00
C VAL A 261 -12.20 -1.75 -7.53
N VAL A 262 -11.11 -1.27 -6.98
CA VAL A 262 -11.01 -0.78 -5.60
C VAL A 262 -11.95 0.40 -5.39
N ASP A 263 -11.96 1.38 -6.30
CA ASP A 263 -12.86 2.54 -6.24
C ASP A 263 -14.35 2.13 -6.29
N ARG A 264 -14.72 1.22 -7.20
CA ARG A 264 -16.09 0.67 -7.25
C ARG A 264 -16.47 -0.03 -5.94
N THR A 265 -15.54 -0.80 -5.37
CA THR A 265 -15.75 -1.48 -4.09
C THR A 265 -15.95 -0.47 -2.95
N LYS A 266 -15.14 0.60 -2.90
CA LYS A 266 -15.31 1.70 -1.94
C LYS A 266 -16.68 2.36 -2.06
N LYS A 267 -17.10 2.67 -3.30
CA LYS A 267 -18.43 3.26 -3.56
C LYS A 267 -19.56 2.34 -3.11
N ALA A 268 -19.47 1.05 -3.36
CA ALA A 268 -20.45 0.07 -2.89
C ALA A 268 -20.47 0.01 -1.35
N LEU A 269 -19.32 -0.10 -0.70
CA LEU A 269 -19.23 -0.12 0.76
C LEU A 269 -19.73 1.19 1.40
N ARG A 270 -19.46 2.33 0.77
CA ARG A 270 -19.97 3.64 1.20
C ARG A 270 -21.50 3.72 1.12
N SER A 271 -22.08 3.10 0.10
CA SER A 271 -23.54 2.95 0.00
C SER A 271 -24.08 2.02 1.10
N PHE A 272 -23.43 0.89 1.36
CA PHE A 272 -23.80 -0.01 2.46
C PHE A 272 -23.71 0.64 3.83
N LYS A 273 -22.72 1.50 4.07
CA LYS A 273 -22.56 2.25 5.33
C LYS A 273 -23.81 3.06 5.71
N ARG A 274 -24.63 3.46 4.73
CA ARG A 274 -25.88 4.20 4.99
C ARG A 274 -27.01 3.33 5.53
N TYR A 275 -26.89 2.00 5.43
CA TYR A 275 -27.92 1.05 5.85
C TYR A 275 -27.56 0.29 7.14
N VAL A 276 -26.32 0.42 7.61
CA VAL A 276 -25.83 -0.28 8.79
C VAL A 276 -25.37 0.74 9.83
N PRO A 277 -25.76 0.60 11.12
CA PRO A 277 -25.27 1.47 12.17
C PRO A 277 -23.75 1.53 12.21
N SER A 278 -23.20 2.75 12.33
CA SER A 278 -21.73 2.98 12.29
C SER A 278 -20.98 2.25 13.41
N GLU A 279 -21.62 2.15 14.58
CA GLU A 279 -21.10 1.47 15.77
C GLU A 279 -20.92 -0.03 15.53
N LEU A 280 -21.85 -0.65 14.83
CA LEU A 280 -21.79 -2.06 14.46
C LEU A 280 -20.67 -2.32 13.46
N VAL A 281 -20.57 -1.47 12.44
CA VAL A 281 -19.47 -1.56 11.45
C VAL A 281 -18.13 -1.46 12.14
N HIS A 282 -17.98 -0.51 13.06
CA HIS A 282 -16.76 -0.31 13.82
C HIS A 282 -16.40 -1.55 14.67
N GLN A 283 -17.40 -2.15 15.31
CA GLN A 283 -17.21 -3.37 16.11
C GLN A 283 -16.80 -4.57 15.24
N ILE A 284 -17.41 -4.77 14.07
CA ILE A 284 -17.05 -5.86 13.14
C ILE A 284 -15.62 -5.68 12.66
N VAL A 285 -15.23 -4.46 12.30
CA VAL A 285 -13.87 -4.13 11.85
C VAL A 285 -12.83 -4.38 12.95
N LEU A 286 -13.11 -3.97 14.18
CA LEU A 286 -12.20 -4.16 15.33
C LEU A 286 -12.05 -5.63 15.71
N THR A 287 -13.13 -6.39 15.71
CA THR A 287 -13.12 -7.80 16.15
C THR A 287 -12.68 -8.75 15.06
N GLN A 288 -12.76 -8.35 13.79
CA GLN A 288 -12.50 -9.19 12.60
C GLN A 288 -13.32 -10.51 12.60
N LYS A 289 -14.47 -10.51 13.26
CA LYS A 289 -15.37 -11.67 13.32
C LYS A 289 -16.56 -11.43 12.41
N GLU A 290 -17.03 -12.48 11.76
CA GLU A 290 -18.29 -12.44 11.04
C GLU A 290 -19.44 -12.22 12.02
N ALA A 291 -20.46 -11.44 11.58
CA ALA A 291 -21.67 -11.27 12.34
C ALA A 291 -22.44 -12.60 12.39
N VAL A 292 -22.70 -13.08 13.58
CA VAL A 292 -23.49 -14.29 13.83
C VAL A 292 -24.71 -13.94 14.69
N LEU A 293 -25.74 -14.78 14.67
CA LEU A 293 -26.85 -14.68 15.59
C LEU A 293 -26.33 -14.63 17.03
N SER A 294 -26.66 -13.56 17.74
CA SER A 294 -26.21 -13.34 19.12
C SER A 294 -27.17 -12.42 19.83
N GLY A 295 -27.27 -12.52 21.15
CA GLY A 295 -28.04 -11.60 21.97
C GLY A 295 -27.68 -11.76 23.43
N ASP A 296 -27.37 -10.65 24.05
CA ASP A 296 -27.04 -10.60 25.48
C ASP A 296 -28.14 -9.84 26.22
N GLU A 297 -28.49 -10.31 27.44
CA GLU A 297 -29.38 -9.56 28.33
C GLU A 297 -28.59 -8.41 28.94
N LEU A 298 -28.91 -7.19 28.53
CA LEU A 298 -28.24 -5.99 28.99
C LEU A 298 -29.26 -5.01 29.58
N THR A 299 -28.84 -4.23 30.59
CA THR A 299 -29.61 -3.08 31.02
C THR A 299 -29.26 -1.88 30.16
N ALA A 300 -30.26 -1.30 29.49
CA ALA A 300 -30.10 -0.21 28.58
C ALA A 300 -31.27 0.78 28.68
N THR A 301 -31.10 1.96 28.13
CA THR A 301 -32.19 2.96 28.06
C THR A 301 -32.63 3.07 26.61
N PHE A 302 -33.94 2.98 26.40
CA PHE A 302 -34.60 3.01 25.10
C PHE A 302 -35.40 4.28 24.94
N MET A 303 -35.34 4.87 23.77
CA MET A 303 -36.10 6.06 23.37
C MET A 303 -36.86 5.74 22.10
N PHE A 304 -38.13 6.07 22.10
CA PHE A 304 -39.00 6.13 20.92
C PHE A 304 -39.47 7.57 20.71
N THR A 305 -39.55 7.95 19.46
CA THR A 305 -40.09 9.25 19.06
C THR A 305 -41.21 9.05 18.08
N ASP A 306 -42.13 10.01 17.96
CA ASP A 306 -43.22 10.05 16.98
C ASP A 306 -43.56 11.49 16.66
N ILE A 307 -44.04 11.76 15.43
CA ILE A 307 -44.45 13.10 15.03
C ILE A 307 -45.95 13.25 15.21
N GLU A 308 -46.37 14.30 15.91
CA GLU A 308 -47.77 14.56 16.18
C GLU A 308 -48.55 14.79 14.88
N GLY A 309 -49.58 13.97 14.63
CA GLY A 309 -50.48 14.12 13.50
C GLY A 309 -49.83 13.87 12.13
N PHE A 310 -48.73 13.10 12.08
CA PHE A 310 -47.97 12.83 10.86
C PHE A 310 -48.83 12.33 9.69
N THR A 311 -49.81 11.46 9.94
CA THR A 311 -50.74 10.99 8.89
C THR A 311 -51.42 12.15 8.16
N SER A 312 -51.90 13.14 8.91
CA SER A 312 -52.54 14.33 8.32
C SER A 312 -51.56 15.24 7.59
N ILE A 313 -50.32 15.33 8.10
CA ILE A 313 -49.25 16.08 7.44
C ILE A 313 -48.91 15.41 6.10
N SER A 314 -48.71 14.10 6.10
CA SER A 314 -48.33 13.34 4.90
C SER A 314 -49.39 13.31 3.80
N GLU A 315 -50.66 13.45 4.15
CA GLU A 315 -51.77 13.58 3.19
C GLU A 315 -51.91 15.02 2.63
N GLY A 316 -51.39 16.02 3.35
CA GLY A 316 -51.59 17.45 3.03
C GLY A 316 -50.44 18.10 2.24
N VAL A 317 -49.31 17.43 2.04
CA VAL A 317 -48.12 17.98 1.38
C VAL A 317 -47.69 17.12 0.19
N ASP A 318 -46.91 17.68 -0.75
CA ASP A 318 -46.34 16.90 -1.84
C ASP A 318 -45.26 15.95 -1.36
N ILE A 319 -45.08 14.83 -2.10
CA ILE A 319 -44.19 13.73 -1.71
C ILE A 319 -42.73 14.17 -1.67
N GLU A 320 -42.31 15.01 -2.61
CA GLU A 320 -40.90 15.43 -2.73
C GLU A 320 -40.51 16.32 -1.54
N SER A 321 -41.34 17.32 -1.20
CA SER A 321 -41.19 18.15 0.00
C SER A 321 -41.23 17.31 1.28
N LEU A 322 -42.16 16.36 1.37
CA LEU A 322 -42.25 15.48 2.54
C LEU A 322 -40.94 14.70 2.76
N VAL A 323 -40.41 14.07 1.70
CA VAL A 323 -39.16 13.28 1.78
C VAL A 323 -37.98 14.17 2.17
N GLU A 324 -37.88 15.38 1.61
CA GLU A 324 -36.80 16.32 1.93
C GLU A 324 -36.89 16.76 3.41
N LYS A 325 -38.04 17.19 3.88
CA LYS A 325 -38.21 17.68 5.25
C LYS A 325 -38.11 16.58 6.29
N MET A 326 -38.61 15.39 5.98
CA MET A 326 -38.35 14.19 6.81
C MET A 326 -36.86 13.81 6.85
N GLY A 327 -36.14 13.99 5.73
CA GLY A 327 -34.71 13.83 5.70
C GLY A 327 -33.98 14.75 6.68
N SER A 328 -34.33 16.04 6.70
CA SER A 328 -33.79 17.03 7.65
C SER A 328 -34.14 16.70 9.10
N TYR A 329 -35.40 16.27 9.35
CA TYR A 329 -35.83 15.80 10.67
C TYR A 329 -35.00 14.60 11.16
N PHE A 330 -34.88 13.55 10.36
CA PHE A 330 -34.10 12.38 10.73
C PHE A 330 -32.60 12.69 10.91
N GLU A 331 -32.06 13.62 10.12
CA GLU A 331 -30.67 14.08 10.28
C GLU A 331 -30.44 14.70 11.66
N ILE A 332 -31.31 15.62 12.08
CA ILE A 332 -31.25 16.30 13.38
C ILE A 332 -31.36 15.29 14.51
N MET A 333 -32.35 14.39 14.46
CA MET A 333 -32.58 13.38 15.49
C MET A 333 -31.37 12.44 15.59
N THR A 334 -30.92 11.91 14.47
CA THR A 334 -29.77 10.99 14.42
C THR A 334 -28.49 11.65 14.90
N LYS A 335 -28.24 12.90 14.51
CA LYS A 335 -27.05 13.66 14.94
C LYS A 335 -27.03 13.86 16.45
N SER A 336 -28.15 14.25 17.07
CA SER A 336 -28.27 14.42 18.51
C SER A 336 -28.06 13.10 19.26
N ILE A 337 -28.62 11.99 18.75
CA ILE A 337 -28.46 10.64 19.30
C ILE A 337 -26.98 10.22 19.28
N HIS A 338 -26.31 10.33 18.13
CA HIS A 338 -24.90 9.93 17.99
C HIS A 338 -23.94 10.83 18.78
N GLN A 339 -24.18 12.13 18.86
CA GLN A 339 -23.36 13.06 19.66
C GLN A 339 -23.35 12.70 21.15
N ASN A 340 -24.43 12.09 21.63
CA ASN A 340 -24.55 11.61 23.01
C ASN A 340 -24.37 10.08 23.12
N SER A 341 -23.61 9.47 22.21
CA SER A 341 -23.25 8.04 22.23
C SER A 341 -24.45 7.07 22.19
N GLY A 342 -25.58 7.51 21.64
CA GLY A 342 -26.73 6.65 21.39
C GLY A 342 -26.61 5.89 20.07
N THR A 343 -27.24 4.76 20.00
CA THR A 343 -27.37 3.93 18.80
C THR A 343 -28.78 4.07 18.23
N VAL A 344 -28.89 4.51 16.96
CA VAL A 344 -30.17 4.45 16.24
C VAL A 344 -30.38 3.02 15.78
N ASP A 345 -31.45 2.39 16.24
CA ASP A 345 -31.84 1.03 15.81
C ASP A 345 -32.45 1.09 14.40
N LYS A 346 -33.53 1.81 14.28
CA LYS A 346 -34.29 1.95 12.99
C LYS A 346 -35.24 3.15 13.00
N TYR A 347 -35.65 3.52 11.80
CA TYR A 347 -36.81 4.38 11.57
C TYR A 347 -38.03 3.51 11.36
N ILE A 348 -39.17 3.87 11.97
CA ILE A 348 -40.45 3.14 11.88
C ILE A 348 -41.51 4.15 11.42
N GLY A 349 -41.64 4.33 10.10
CA GLY A 349 -42.41 5.41 9.55
C GLY A 349 -41.76 6.77 9.86
N ASP A 350 -42.46 7.61 10.62
CA ASP A 350 -41.98 8.90 11.14
C ASP A 350 -41.27 8.79 12.51
N ALA A 351 -41.31 7.62 13.13
CA ALA A 351 -40.70 7.34 14.44
C ALA A 351 -39.22 6.98 14.35
N VAL A 352 -38.47 7.36 15.37
CA VAL A 352 -37.06 6.93 15.58
C VAL A 352 -36.98 6.06 16.82
N MET A 353 -36.42 4.87 16.69
CA MET A 353 -36.06 4.02 17.80
C MET A 353 -34.56 4.14 18.04
N ALA A 354 -34.16 4.46 19.25
CA ALA A 354 -32.77 4.54 19.67
C ALA A 354 -32.56 3.96 21.08
N PHE A 355 -31.32 3.58 21.38
CA PHE A 355 -30.98 3.09 22.71
C PHE A 355 -29.54 3.46 23.11
N TRP A 356 -29.27 3.42 24.44
CA TRP A 356 -27.95 3.69 25.06
C TRP A 356 -27.56 2.54 25.95
N GLY A 357 -26.28 2.18 26.02
CA GLY A 357 -25.73 1.10 26.82
C GLY A 357 -25.32 -0.14 26.00
N ALA A 358 -25.51 -0.10 24.69
CA ALA A 358 -25.04 -1.11 23.72
C ALA A 358 -24.79 -0.46 22.35
N PRO A 359 -23.91 -1.00 21.48
CA PRO A 359 -23.01 -2.15 21.71
C PRO A 359 -21.90 -1.85 22.72
N ASN A 360 -21.64 -0.59 23.01
CA ASN A 360 -20.67 -0.16 24.00
C ASN A 360 -21.36 0.06 25.34
N TYR A 361 -20.80 -0.50 26.41
CA TYR A 361 -21.31 -0.25 27.76
C TYR A 361 -21.15 1.22 28.13
N LEU A 362 -22.23 1.81 28.64
CA LEU A 362 -22.29 3.21 29.11
C LEU A 362 -22.92 3.23 30.51
N GLU A 363 -22.18 3.64 31.51
CA GLU A 363 -22.70 3.74 32.87
C GLU A 363 -23.82 4.79 32.98
N GLN A 364 -23.67 5.89 32.24
CA GLN A 364 -24.62 7.01 32.25
C GLN A 364 -25.68 6.94 31.10
N HIS A 365 -26.06 5.72 30.68
CA HIS A 365 -26.97 5.54 29.55
C HIS A 365 -28.32 6.28 29.72
N ALA A 366 -28.90 6.30 30.94
CA ALA A 366 -30.15 6.99 31.22
C ALA A 366 -30.00 8.52 31.19
N PHE A 367 -28.93 9.06 31.74
CA PHE A 367 -28.62 10.48 31.68
C PHE A 367 -28.46 10.96 30.22
N LEU A 368 -27.67 10.22 29.44
CA LEU A 368 -27.42 10.57 28.04
C LEU A 368 -28.69 10.50 27.19
N ALA A 369 -29.55 9.52 27.43
CA ALA A 369 -30.83 9.42 26.75
C ALA A 369 -31.75 10.61 27.05
N CYS A 370 -31.88 10.98 28.34
CA CYS A 370 -32.67 12.12 28.77
C CYS A 370 -32.13 13.46 28.21
N LYS A 371 -30.81 13.64 28.26
CA LYS A 371 -30.15 14.80 27.70
C LYS A 371 -30.41 14.91 26.19
N THR A 372 -30.24 13.79 25.48
CA THR A 372 -30.51 13.72 24.02
C THR A 372 -31.95 14.09 23.70
N ALA A 373 -32.92 13.61 24.47
CA ALA A 373 -34.33 13.93 24.24
C ALA A 373 -34.60 15.44 24.32
N LEU A 374 -34.00 16.14 25.26
CA LEU A 374 -34.10 17.60 25.38
C LEU A 374 -33.44 18.31 24.21
N GLU A 375 -32.23 17.89 23.81
CA GLU A 375 -31.51 18.43 22.66
C GLU A 375 -32.26 18.19 21.33
N CYS A 376 -32.91 17.03 21.19
CA CYS A 376 -33.75 16.72 20.05
C CYS A 376 -34.90 17.71 19.94
N LEU A 377 -35.62 17.95 21.05
CA LEU A 377 -36.73 18.91 21.03
C LEU A 377 -36.27 20.33 20.68
N GLU A 378 -35.19 20.80 21.30
CA GLU A 378 -34.61 22.12 20.98
C GLU A 378 -34.23 22.24 19.50
N SER A 379 -33.65 21.18 18.92
CA SER A 379 -33.27 21.17 17.51
C SER A 379 -34.48 21.10 16.58
N VAL A 380 -35.52 20.35 16.97
CA VAL A 380 -36.78 20.28 16.22
C VAL A 380 -37.54 21.62 16.28
N GLU A 381 -37.51 22.33 17.42
CA GLU A 381 -38.10 23.68 17.51
C GLU A 381 -37.43 24.65 16.52
N LYS A 382 -36.11 24.60 16.40
CA LYS A 382 -35.36 25.40 15.41
C LYS A 382 -35.77 25.02 13.96
N LEU A 383 -35.84 23.71 13.67
CA LEU A 383 -36.31 23.22 12.38
C LEU A 383 -37.76 23.68 12.08
N ASN A 384 -38.65 23.61 13.08
CA ASN A 384 -40.04 24.01 12.93
C ASN A 384 -40.19 25.51 12.58
N ALA A 385 -39.32 26.37 13.14
CA ALA A 385 -39.28 27.79 12.75
C ALA A 385 -38.98 27.95 11.25
N GLU A 386 -37.99 27.20 10.74
CA GLU A 386 -37.62 27.21 9.31
C GLU A 386 -38.74 26.60 8.43
N LEU A 387 -39.39 25.52 8.88
CA LEU A 387 -40.49 24.88 8.16
C LEU A 387 -41.73 25.82 8.02
N ILE A 388 -42.07 26.55 9.08
CA ILE A 388 -43.17 27.51 9.08
C ILE A 388 -42.88 28.65 8.09
N GLU A 389 -41.65 29.16 8.02
CA GLU A 389 -41.28 30.17 7.01
C GLU A 389 -41.41 29.65 5.57
N GLN A 390 -41.23 28.32 5.38
CA GLN A 390 -41.42 27.66 4.10
C GLN A 390 -42.86 27.20 3.82
N ASN A 391 -43.84 27.58 4.67
CA ASN A 391 -45.23 27.14 4.62
C ASN A 391 -45.42 25.63 4.74
N PHE A 392 -44.50 24.95 5.43
CA PHE A 392 -44.63 23.54 5.75
C PHE A 392 -45.14 23.37 7.19
N PRO A 393 -45.98 22.35 7.48
CA PRO A 393 -46.48 22.12 8.83
C PRO A 393 -45.33 21.79 9.82
N PRO A 394 -45.41 22.24 11.07
CA PRO A 394 -44.41 21.92 12.06
C PRO A 394 -44.43 20.43 12.41
N LEU A 395 -43.24 19.85 12.62
CA LEU A 395 -43.02 18.44 12.98
C LEU A 395 -42.89 18.31 14.51
N ASN A 396 -44.00 18.59 15.24
CA ASN A 396 -44.00 18.47 16.70
C ASN A 396 -43.74 17.04 17.12
N THR A 397 -42.71 16.84 17.98
CA THR A 397 -42.21 15.51 18.29
C THR A 397 -42.51 15.13 19.73
N ARG A 398 -42.95 13.89 19.94
CA ARG A 398 -43.15 13.25 21.24
C ARG A 398 -42.13 12.19 21.46
N LEU A 399 -41.65 12.04 22.70
CA LEU A 399 -40.59 11.08 23.08
C LEU A 399 -41.03 10.29 24.31
N GLY A 400 -40.72 8.98 24.28
CA GLY A 400 -40.90 8.09 25.42
C GLY A 400 -39.60 7.39 25.76
N ILE A 401 -39.19 7.44 27.04
CA ILE A 401 -37.91 6.87 27.49
C ILE A 401 -38.15 5.87 28.62
N HIS A 402 -37.59 4.69 28.47
CA HIS A 402 -37.63 3.66 29.53
C HIS A 402 -36.27 2.96 29.68
N THR A 403 -35.91 2.64 30.89
CA THR A 403 -34.68 1.93 31.27
C THR A 403 -35.01 0.56 31.82
N GLY A 404 -34.33 -0.47 31.37
CA GLY A 404 -34.51 -1.82 31.88
C GLY A 404 -33.73 -2.85 31.10
N LYS A 405 -33.93 -4.13 31.45
CA LYS A 405 -33.29 -5.25 30.77
C LYS A 405 -33.95 -5.59 29.46
N ALA A 406 -33.14 -5.81 28.43
CA ALA A 406 -33.55 -6.28 27.13
C ALA A 406 -32.50 -7.21 26.52
N ILE A 407 -32.88 -8.00 25.56
CA ILE A 407 -31.94 -8.80 24.75
C ILE A 407 -31.50 -7.91 23.60
N ILE A 408 -30.21 -7.60 23.52
CA ILE A 408 -29.63 -6.74 22.50
C ILE A 408 -28.56 -7.52 21.73
N GLY A 409 -28.61 -7.49 20.40
CA GLY A 409 -27.65 -8.22 19.58
C GLY A 409 -28.11 -8.40 18.13
N ASN A 410 -27.45 -9.31 17.43
CA ASN A 410 -27.75 -9.65 16.05
C ASN A 410 -28.96 -10.60 15.99
N MET A 411 -30.10 -10.10 15.62
CA MET A 411 -31.36 -10.84 15.52
C MET A 411 -31.76 -11.05 14.07
N GLY A 412 -32.36 -12.21 13.79
CA GLY A 412 -32.84 -12.54 12.45
C GLY A 412 -32.51 -13.97 12.04
N TYR A 413 -32.05 -14.17 10.82
CA TYR A 413 -31.56 -15.47 10.33
C TYR A 413 -30.22 -15.28 9.58
N SER A 414 -29.54 -16.38 9.23
CA SER A 414 -28.14 -16.38 8.76
C SER A 414 -27.83 -15.41 7.60
N GLU A 415 -28.81 -15.14 6.72
CA GLU A 415 -28.60 -14.25 5.56
C GLU A 415 -29.10 -12.80 5.79
N ARG A 416 -29.84 -12.56 6.89
CA ARG A 416 -30.36 -11.24 7.22
C ARG A 416 -30.36 -11.02 8.73
N LEU A 417 -29.40 -10.27 9.20
CA LEU A 417 -29.27 -9.89 10.60
C LEU A 417 -29.55 -8.40 10.77
N ASN A 418 -30.26 -8.06 11.84
CA ASN A 418 -30.40 -6.69 12.32
C ASN A 418 -29.81 -6.63 13.73
N TYR A 419 -28.94 -5.65 13.99
CA TYR A 419 -28.53 -5.34 15.34
C TYR A 419 -29.65 -4.55 15.99
N THR A 420 -30.35 -5.13 16.94
CA THR A 420 -31.56 -4.56 17.52
C THR A 420 -31.77 -5.07 18.95
N ALA A 421 -32.72 -4.45 19.63
CA ALA A 421 -33.14 -4.83 20.96
C ALA A 421 -34.54 -5.45 20.95
N ILE A 422 -34.75 -6.51 21.74
CA ILE A 422 -36.03 -7.19 21.91
C ILE A 422 -36.31 -7.33 23.40
N GLY A 423 -37.52 -7.02 23.79
CA GLY A 423 -37.97 -7.20 25.19
C GLY A 423 -39.16 -6.32 25.54
N ASP A 424 -39.71 -6.57 26.70
CA ASP A 424 -40.82 -5.80 27.26
C ASP A 424 -40.43 -4.34 27.53
N THR A 425 -39.17 -4.13 27.91
CA THR A 425 -38.53 -2.83 28.12
C THR A 425 -38.62 -1.95 26.87
N VAL A 426 -38.33 -2.53 25.68
CA VAL A 426 -38.43 -1.82 24.40
C VAL A 426 -39.85 -1.36 24.12
N ASN A 427 -40.80 -2.27 24.32
CA ASN A 427 -42.24 -1.97 24.14
C ASN A 427 -42.73 -0.93 25.14
N MET A 428 -42.13 -0.87 26.34
CA MET A 428 -42.51 0.11 27.36
C MET A 428 -42.13 1.53 26.94
N ALA A 429 -40.94 1.74 26.35
CA ALA A 429 -40.53 3.05 25.85
C ALA A 429 -41.48 3.54 24.72
N SER A 430 -41.85 2.66 23.80
CA SER A 430 -42.83 2.97 22.74
C SER A 430 -44.22 3.34 23.32
N ARG A 431 -44.67 2.61 24.35
CA ARG A 431 -45.95 2.95 25.01
C ARG A 431 -45.89 4.27 25.76
N LEU A 432 -44.75 4.63 26.36
CA LEU A 432 -44.55 5.94 26.99
C LEU A 432 -44.64 7.08 25.97
N GLU A 433 -44.03 6.88 24.77
CA GLU A 433 -44.18 7.84 23.69
C GLU A 433 -45.68 8.06 23.38
N GLY A 434 -46.44 7.00 23.14
CA GLY A 434 -47.85 7.10 22.74
C GLY A 434 -48.77 7.78 23.75
N ILE A 435 -48.46 7.74 25.05
CA ILE A 435 -49.28 8.41 26.10
C ILE A 435 -48.95 9.88 26.30
N ASN A 436 -47.90 10.44 25.67
CA ASN A 436 -47.71 11.90 25.63
C ASN A 436 -48.98 12.62 25.15
N LYS A 437 -49.65 12.06 24.17
CA LYS A 437 -50.94 12.60 23.64
C LYS A 437 -52.01 12.73 24.71
N PHE A 438 -52.02 11.81 25.69
CA PHE A 438 -53.03 11.83 26.76
C PHE A 438 -52.76 12.94 27.77
N TYR A 439 -51.45 13.21 28.06
CA TYR A 439 -51.05 14.23 29.03
C TYR A 439 -50.73 15.59 28.41
N ASP A 440 -50.67 15.67 27.10
CA ASP A 440 -50.23 16.85 26.34
C ASP A 440 -48.80 17.25 26.72
N THR A 441 -47.93 16.29 26.63
CA THR A 441 -46.51 16.42 27.01
C THR A 441 -45.61 16.03 25.81
N ASN A 442 -44.34 16.42 25.86
CA ASN A 442 -43.38 16.11 24.81
C ASN A 442 -42.45 14.96 25.18
N ILE A 443 -41.99 14.86 26.44
CA ILE A 443 -41.06 13.79 26.84
C ILE A 443 -41.61 13.12 28.10
N LEU A 444 -41.88 11.81 28.00
CA LEU A 444 -42.21 10.97 29.12
C LEU A 444 -41.14 9.95 29.45
N ILE A 445 -40.84 9.84 30.72
CA ILE A 445 -39.87 8.85 31.24
C ILE A 445 -40.56 7.95 32.29
N SER A 446 -40.11 6.70 32.35
CA SER A 446 -40.56 5.76 33.39
C SER A 446 -39.93 6.06 34.76
N ASP A 447 -40.50 5.46 35.82
CA ASP A 447 -39.94 5.51 37.19
C ASP A 447 -38.53 4.91 37.26
N ASP A 448 -38.25 3.84 36.51
CA ASP A 448 -36.93 3.24 36.43
C ASP A 448 -35.89 4.22 35.88
N THR A 449 -36.24 4.94 34.79
CA THR A 449 -35.38 6.00 34.24
C THR A 449 -35.26 7.17 35.20
N TYR A 450 -36.40 7.64 35.78
CA TYR A 450 -36.41 8.74 36.76
C TYR A 450 -35.46 8.48 37.92
N ASN A 451 -35.50 7.28 38.51
CA ASN A 451 -34.66 6.95 39.66
C ASN A 451 -33.15 7.03 39.35
N MET A 452 -32.76 6.88 38.11
CA MET A 452 -31.36 7.00 37.68
C MET A 452 -30.93 8.46 37.40
N VAL A 453 -31.89 9.37 37.15
CA VAL A 453 -31.58 10.73 36.65
C VAL A 453 -32.20 11.85 37.49
N LYS A 454 -32.88 11.56 38.61
CA LYS A 454 -33.65 12.51 39.42
C LYS A 454 -32.83 13.67 40.00
N ASP A 455 -31.54 13.47 40.16
CA ASP A 455 -30.65 14.49 40.75
C ASP A 455 -30.12 15.46 39.69
N GLU A 456 -30.12 15.05 38.39
CA GLU A 456 -29.61 15.83 37.27
C GLU A 456 -30.69 16.58 36.50
N PHE A 457 -31.95 16.11 36.52
CA PHE A 457 -32.99 16.69 35.73
C PHE A 457 -34.16 17.25 36.56
N VAL A 458 -34.85 18.20 35.99
CA VAL A 458 -36.13 18.71 36.50
C VAL A 458 -37.22 17.87 35.85
N THR A 459 -38.04 17.23 36.72
CA THR A 459 -39.15 16.38 36.27
C THR A 459 -40.39 16.65 37.08
N ARG A 460 -41.56 16.37 36.49
CA ARG A 460 -42.82 16.29 37.27
C ARG A 460 -43.44 14.91 37.19
N ARG A 461 -43.90 14.37 38.27
CA ARG A 461 -44.63 13.11 38.36
C ARG A 461 -46.04 13.31 37.86
N LEU A 462 -46.45 12.61 36.77
CA LEU A 462 -47.76 12.78 36.20
C LEU A 462 -48.81 11.86 36.85
N ASP A 463 -48.57 10.54 36.78
CA ASP A 463 -49.58 9.57 37.22
C ASP A 463 -49.03 8.18 37.47
N ARG A 464 -49.87 7.31 38.05
CA ARG A 464 -49.67 5.86 38.11
C ARG A 464 -50.56 5.19 37.12
N ILE A 465 -49.99 4.53 36.12
CA ILE A 465 -50.72 3.95 35.02
C ILE A 465 -50.56 2.44 34.90
N ILE A 466 -51.61 1.76 34.46
CA ILE A 466 -51.53 0.35 34.02
C ILE A 466 -51.76 0.33 32.51
N PHE A 467 -50.79 -0.24 31.78
CA PHE A 467 -50.96 -0.51 30.37
C PHE A 467 -51.82 -1.77 30.14
N LYS A 468 -52.59 -1.77 29.09
CA LYS A 468 -53.40 -2.93 28.67
C LYS A 468 -52.53 -4.18 28.56
N GLY A 469 -52.97 -5.26 29.20
CA GLY A 469 -52.22 -6.55 29.19
C GLY A 469 -51.11 -6.65 30.25
N LYS A 470 -50.95 -5.66 31.12
CA LYS A 470 -50.00 -5.70 32.28
C LYS A 470 -50.76 -5.82 33.60
N THR A 471 -50.14 -6.47 34.57
CA THR A 471 -50.68 -6.65 35.91
C THR A 471 -50.13 -5.62 36.93
N GLY A 472 -48.96 -5.02 36.61
CA GLY A 472 -48.32 -3.98 37.42
C GLY A 472 -48.62 -2.57 36.88
N TRP A 473 -48.59 -1.62 37.80
CA TRP A 473 -48.63 -0.20 37.44
C TRP A 473 -47.20 0.38 37.41
N ILE A 474 -47.02 1.42 36.62
CA ILE A 474 -45.78 2.21 36.58
C ILE A 474 -46.11 3.66 36.90
N THR A 475 -45.14 4.37 37.46
CA THR A 475 -45.18 5.82 37.58
C THR A 475 -44.59 6.46 36.34
N VAL A 476 -45.21 7.49 35.85
CA VAL A 476 -44.76 8.23 34.65
C VAL A 476 -44.41 9.66 35.04
N HIS A 477 -43.26 10.10 34.53
CA HIS A 477 -42.74 11.44 34.79
C HIS A 477 -42.57 12.19 33.45
N GLU A 478 -42.88 13.49 33.45
CA GLU A 478 -42.49 14.38 32.34
C GLU A 478 -41.07 14.90 32.61
N LEU A 479 -40.22 14.84 31.62
CA LEU A 479 -38.88 15.44 31.63
C LEU A 479 -38.96 16.88 31.15
N LEU A 480 -38.56 17.85 31.99
CA LEU A 480 -38.75 19.28 31.72
C LEU A 480 -37.45 20.01 31.38
N GLY A 481 -36.30 19.55 31.88
CA GLY A 481 -35.01 20.17 31.57
C GLY A 481 -33.89 19.71 32.50
N VAL A 482 -32.69 20.18 32.21
CA VAL A 482 -31.46 19.88 33.03
C VAL A 482 -31.44 20.76 34.27
N ARG A 483 -31.21 20.19 35.46
CA ARG A 483 -31.14 20.94 36.70
C ARG A 483 -30.00 21.98 36.66
N GLY A 484 -30.30 23.20 37.03
CA GLY A 484 -29.36 24.34 36.96
C GLY A 484 -29.32 25.10 35.65
N GLY A 485 -29.87 24.53 34.57
CA GLY A 485 -30.04 25.20 33.26
C GLY A 485 -31.50 25.48 32.88
N THR A 486 -32.45 24.94 33.64
CA THR A 486 -33.88 25.09 33.36
C THR A 486 -34.42 26.42 33.90
N ASP A 487 -35.38 27.01 33.17
CA ASP A 487 -36.09 28.23 33.58
C ASP A 487 -36.59 28.09 35.03
N PRO A 488 -36.34 29.06 35.92
CA PRO A 488 -36.83 29.05 37.31
C PRO A 488 -38.35 28.92 37.43
N ASP A 489 -39.14 29.43 36.47
CA ASP A 489 -40.58 29.27 36.48
C ASP A 489 -40.99 27.83 36.20
N LEU A 490 -40.29 27.15 35.28
CA LEU A 490 -40.52 25.74 35.00
C LEU A 490 -40.13 24.84 36.19
N VAL A 491 -39.07 25.19 36.95
CA VAL A 491 -38.72 24.51 38.19
C VAL A 491 -39.82 24.70 39.25
N ARG A 492 -40.29 25.92 39.44
CA ARG A 492 -41.42 26.24 40.37
C ARG A 492 -42.70 25.51 40.01
N PHE A 493 -42.97 25.41 38.72
CA PHE A 493 -44.10 24.65 38.20
C PHE A 493 -43.96 23.15 38.56
N ALA A 494 -42.83 22.54 38.29
CA ALA A 494 -42.57 21.15 38.61
C ALA A 494 -42.68 20.86 40.11
N ASP A 495 -42.13 21.72 40.97
CA ASP A 495 -42.17 21.58 42.40
C ASP A 495 -43.62 21.71 42.91
N ALA A 496 -44.41 22.68 42.44
CA ALA A 496 -45.81 22.83 42.83
C ALA A 496 -46.63 21.61 42.41
N TYR A 497 -46.44 21.10 41.20
CA TYR A 497 -47.12 19.92 40.70
C TYR A 497 -46.72 18.65 41.47
N ASN A 498 -45.42 18.45 41.77
CA ASN A 498 -44.96 17.29 42.51
C ASN A 498 -45.50 17.25 43.92
N ARG A 499 -45.60 18.40 44.61
CA ARG A 499 -46.26 18.47 45.95
C ARG A 499 -47.77 18.21 45.84
N ALA A 500 -48.43 18.73 44.81
CA ALA A 500 -49.87 18.52 44.57
C ALA A 500 -50.17 17.02 44.33
N ILE A 501 -49.37 16.30 43.56
CA ILE A 501 -49.60 14.88 43.27
C ILE A 501 -49.35 14.00 44.49
N GLU A 502 -48.47 14.40 45.43
CA GLU A 502 -48.27 13.72 46.72
C GLU A 502 -49.51 13.84 47.60
N LEU A 503 -50.06 15.06 47.75
CA LEU A 503 -51.28 15.30 48.47
C LEU A 503 -52.48 14.56 47.85
N PHE A 504 -52.56 14.55 46.51
CA PHE A 504 -53.58 13.82 45.79
C PHE A 504 -53.61 12.33 46.12
N TYR A 505 -52.42 11.70 46.21
CA TYR A 505 -52.31 10.29 46.60
C TYR A 505 -52.48 10.07 48.12
N ALA A 506 -52.29 11.11 48.94
CA ALA A 506 -52.61 11.10 50.34
C ALA A 506 -54.12 11.30 50.59
N MET A 507 -54.93 11.51 49.54
CA MET A 507 -56.36 11.82 49.58
C MET A 507 -56.68 13.19 50.21
N GLU A 508 -55.68 14.11 50.24
CA GLU A 508 -55.83 15.50 50.66
C GLU A 508 -56.20 16.37 49.43
N TRP A 509 -57.42 16.17 48.89
CA TRP A 509 -57.77 16.68 47.58
C TRP A 509 -57.98 18.19 47.56
N GLU A 510 -58.41 18.83 48.65
CA GLU A 510 -58.56 20.28 48.75
C GLU A 510 -57.21 21.00 48.61
N ASP A 511 -56.20 20.56 49.36
CA ASP A 511 -54.85 21.11 49.32
C ASP A 511 -54.14 20.75 48.00
N ALA A 512 -54.41 19.55 47.45
CA ALA A 512 -53.91 19.14 46.13
C ALA A 512 -54.45 20.05 45.02
N GLU A 513 -55.78 20.35 45.01
CA GLU A 513 -56.41 21.26 44.05
C GLU A 513 -55.77 22.65 44.07
N LEU A 514 -55.53 23.19 45.30
CA LEU A 514 -54.89 24.48 45.45
C LEU A 514 -53.49 24.53 44.81
N LEU A 515 -52.69 23.49 45.00
CA LEU A 515 -51.33 23.40 44.45
C LEU A 515 -51.35 23.12 42.93
N PHE A 516 -52.28 22.28 42.41
CA PHE A 516 -52.46 22.11 40.96
C PHE A 516 -52.91 23.40 40.31
N SER A 517 -53.80 24.17 40.96
CA SER A 517 -54.22 25.50 40.46
C SER A 517 -53.05 26.49 40.48
N LYS A 518 -52.13 26.40 41.46
CA LYS A 518 -50.90 27.20 41.45
C LYS A 518 -49.97 26.79 40.31
N ALA A 519 -49.80 25.50 40.05
CA ALA A 519 -49.01 25.01 38.92
C ALA A 519 -49.60 25.49 37.59
N GLU A 520 -50.90 25.40 37.39
CA GLU A 520 -51.60 25.88 36.20
C GLU A 520 -51.43 27.40 35.97
N ARG A 521 -51.41 28.22 37.02
CA ARG A 521 -51.13 29.65 36.89
C ARG A 521 -49.74 29.96 36.45
N ILE A 522 -48.72 29.11 36.80
CA ILE A 522 -47.33 29.26 36.31
C ILE A 522 -47.27 28.86 34.84
N ARG A 523 -47.85 27.71 34.48
CA ARG A 523 -47.93 27.23 33.07
C ARG A 523 -49.41 27.17 32.67
N ARG A 524 -49.91 28.31 32.14
CA ARG A 524 -51.31 28.42 31.74
C ARG A 524 -51.68 27.44 30.65
N GLY A 525 -52.86 26.78 30.84
CA GLY A 525 -53.38 25.82 29.85
C GLY A 525 -52.75 24.41 30.00
N ASP A 526 -51.96 24.14 31.01
CA ASP A 526 -51.37 22.80 31.25
C ASP A 526 -52.50 21.78 31.47
N ARG A 527 -52.70 20.91 30.44
CA ARG A 527 -53.81 19.94 30.45
C ARG A 527 -53.71 18.93 31.56
N ALA A 528 -52.48 18.54 31.97
CA ALA A 528 -52.27 17.60 33.08
C ALA A 528 -52.73 18.23 34.40
N SER A 529 -52.37 19.49 34.70
CA SER A 529 -52.83 20.21 35.90
C SER A 529 -54.36 20.39 35.90
N LEU A 530 -54.94 20.83 34.79
CA LEU A 530 -56.39 20.98 34.66
C LEU A 530 -57.16 19.67 34.87
N ARG A 531 -56.62 18.55 34.41
CA ARG A 531 -57.19 17.23 34.64
C ARG A 531 -57.14 16.85 36.10
N MET A 532 -56.00 17.08 36.78
CA MET A 532 -55.84 16.75 38.19
C MET A 532 -56.76 17.62 39.09
N ILE A 533 -56.91 18.89 38.76
CA ILE A 533 -57.90 19.77 39.42
C ILE A 533 -59.30 19.15 39.33
N LYS A 534 -59.70 18.73 38.11
CA LYS A 534 -61.00 18.09 37.91
C LYS A 534 -61.14 16.78 38.71
N TYR A 535 -60.10 15.97 38.81
CA TYR A 535 -60.12 14.77 39.63
C TYR A 535 -60.20 15.08 41.13
N CYS A 536 -59.52 16.11 41.62
CA CYS A 536 -59.66 16.57 43.03
C CYS A 536 -61.12 16.95 43.31
N GLN A 537 -61.76 17.79 42.48
CA GLN A 537 -63.16 18.19 42.61
C GLN A 537 -64.09 16.99 42.61
N GLN A 538 -63.89 16.05 41.67
CA GLN A 538 -64.70 14.85 41.56
C GLN A 538 -64.56 13.94 42.81
N TYR A 539 -63.36 13.82 43.36
CA TYR A 539 -63.09 12.95 44.54
C TYR A 539 -63.50 13.62 45.87
N MET A 540 -63.58 14.92 45.92
CA MET A 540 -64.22 15.63 47.04
C MET A 540 -65.74 15.39 47.10
N GLU A 541 -66.38 15.34 45.91
CA GLU A 541 -67.81 15.03 45.82
C GLU A 541 -68.13 13.54 46.00
N ASN A 542 -67.32 12.68 45.41
CA ASN A 542 -67.50 11.23 45.38
C ASN A 542 -66.17 10.53 45.77
N PRO A 543 -65.83 10.42 47.07
CA PRO A 543 -64.57 9.82 47.52
C PRO A 543 -64.37 8.37 47.04
N PRO A 544 -63.18 8.02 46.53
CA PRO A 544 -62.86 6.64 46.19
C PRO A 544 -62.74 5.78 47.46
N PRO A 545 -62.79 4.42 47.36
CA PRO A 545 -62.70 3.54 48.50
C PRO A 545 -61.33 3.65 49.18
N GLU A 546 -61.26 3.36 50.51
CA GLU A 546 -60.03 3.45 51.36
C GLU A 546 -58.80 2.74 50.77
N LYS A 547 -58.99 1.69 49.95
CA LYS A 547 -57.89 0.97 49.28
C LYS A 547 -57.54 1.53 47.90
N TRP A 548 -57.97 2.74 47.59
CA TRP A 548 -57.68 3.39 46.34
C TRP A 548 -56.14 3.64 46.20
N LYS A 549 -55.60 3.30 45.04
CA LYS A 549 -54.16 3.44 44.72
C LYS A 549 -53.85 4.54 43.72
N GLY A 550 -54.87 5.26 43.27
CA GLY A 550 -54.72 6.34 42.28
C GLY A 550 -54.24 5.83 40.93
N ILE A 551 -54.66 4.64 40.53
CA ILE A 551 -54.16 4.03 39.29
C ILE A 551 -55.13 4.32 38.13
N VAL A 552 -54.58 4.89 37.07
CA VAL A 552 -55.31 5.14 35.81
C VAL A 552 -55.14 3.95 34.85
N LYS A 553 -56.27 3.37 34.43
CA LYS A 553 -56.26 2.33 33.39
C LYS A 553 -56.40 2.97 32.02
N LEU A 554 -55.36 2.87 31.20
CA LEU A 554 -55.41 3.37 29.85
C LEU A 554 -55.93 2.26 28.92
N ASN A 555 -57.04 2.52 28.25
CA ASN A 555 -57.72 1.60 27.34
C ASN A 555 -57.24 1.72 25.86
N SER A 556 -56.41 2.70 25.56
CA SER A 556 -55.80 2.88 24.21
C SER A 556 -54.62 1.94 23.99
N LYS A 557 -54.53 1.45 22.74
CA LYS A 557 -53.35 0.73 22.24
C LYS A 557 -52.16 1.64 22.16
#